data_b23d982fad84959bc27173831224462e
#
_entry.id   b23d982fad84959bc27173831224462e
#
_cell.length_a   1.000
_cell.length_b   1.000
_cell.length_c   1.000
_cell.angle_alpha   90.00
_cell.angle_beta   90.00
_cell.angle_gamma   90.00
#
_symmetry.space_group_name_H-M   'P 1'
#
loop_
_entity.id
_entity.type
_entity.pdbx_description
1 polymer ?
#
loop_
_entity_poly.entity_id
_entity_poly.type
_entity_poly.pdbx_seq_one_letter_code
_entity_poly.pdbx_strand_id
1 'polypeptide(L)'
;MSSRSPDLPGAFLGAPIAHRGLHDRACGVIENSRGAIRAAIEAGYGIEIDIQPAACGEAMVFHDDTLDRLTAETGAVRERSAEALGRIALTASGGETIPTLGEILALVDGRAPLLIEIKDQDGALGPDVGPLGDRIAELLVEYAGPVAVMSFNPAALASLVEAAPRIPRGLITCDFTAEHWPRVPAERRAALAALRDLEPLGAAFISHQWRDLSSPAVLAAKAAGRAVLCWTVRSPREERIARALADNVTFEGYLAEVPEDAPGQSAPSPAPDPRPGGLGWRRRPHRQPAGPRGH
;
A
#
# COMPACT_ATOMS: atom_id res chain seq x y z
N MET A 1 -3.11 0.91 29.50
CA MET A 1 -2.20 1.94 28.93
C MET A 1 -2.07 1.59 27.45
N SER A 2 -2.52 2.44 26.52
CA SER A 2 -2.34 2.22 25.09
C SER A 2 -0.85 2.28 24.80
N SER A 3 -0.23 1.17 24.37
CA SER A 3 1.17 1.17 23.99
C SER A 3 1.28 1.85 22.63
N ARG A 4 1.88 3.04 22.60
CA ARG A 4 2.25 3.68 21.32
C ARG A 4 3.08 2.71 20.48
N SER A 5 2.75 2.57 19.20
CA SER A 5 3.59 1.79 18.30
C SER A 5 4.95 2.47 18.13
N PRO A 6 5.99 1.73 17.74
CA PRO A 6 7.26 2.32 17.35
C PRO A 6 7.05 3.38 16.27
N ASP A 7 7.94 4.36 16.20
CA ASP A 7 7.93 5.33 15.12
C ASP A 7 8.12 4.63 13.76
N LEU A 8 7.61 5.23 12.70
CA LEU A 8 7.79 4.70 11.35
C LEU A 8 9.28 4.69 11.00
N PRO A 9 9.86 3.56 10.61
CA PRO A 9 11.28 3.48 10.26
C PRO A 9 11.66 4.45 9.14
N GLY A 10 12.86 5.04 9.22
CA GLY A 10 13.38 5.98 8.23
C GLY A 10 13.40 5.44 6.80
N ALA A 11 13.47 4.12 6.62
CA ALA A 11 13.37 3.48 5.31
C ALA A 11 12.07 3.82 4.55
N PHE A 12 10.97 4.12 5.26
CA PHE A 12 9.70 4.56 4.64
C PHE A 12 9.68 6.04 4.25
N LEU A 13 10.67 6.82 4.68
CA LEU A 13 10.76 8.26 4.43
C LEU A 13 11.77 8.61 3.33
N GLY A 14 12.48 7.62 2.79
CA GLY A 14 13.47 7.79 1.75
C GLY A 14 12.91 7.62 0.34
N ALA A 15 13.06 6.42 -0.22
CA ALA A 15 12.55 6.12 -1.55
C ALA A 15 11.02 6.19 -1.61
N PRO A 16 10.42 6.67 -2.72
CA PRO A 16 8.98 6.64 -2.93
C PRO A 16 8.42 5.20 -2.81
N ILE A 17 7.16 5.09 -2.45
CA ILE A 17 6.49 3.80 -2.23
C ILE A 17 5.65 3.47 -3.47
N ALA A 18 5.95 2.35 -4.14
CA ALA A 18 5.19 1.88 -5.30
C ALA A 18 3.86 1.27 -4.84
N HIS A 19 2.73 1.88 -5.24
CA HIS A 19 1.37 1.46 -4.90
C HIS A 19 1.08 0.09 -5.53
N ARG A 20 0.78 -0.92 -4.72
CA ARG A 20 0.57 -2.31 -5.14
C ARG A 20 1.76 -2.92 -5.91
N GLY A 21 2.97 -2.49 -5.55
CA GLY A 21 4.20 -2.75 -6.29
C GLY A 21 4.36 -1.87 -7.52
N LEU A 22 5.49 -2.01 -8.24
CA LEU A 22 5.75 -1.26 -9.47
C LEU A 22 5.08 -1.98 -10.65
N HIS A 23 3.77 -1.82 -10.78
CA HIS A 23 2.95 -2.49 -11.77
C HIS A 23 2.81 -1.69 -13.08
N ASP A 24 2.72 -2.40 -14.20
CA ASP A 24 2.34 -1.87 -15.51
C ASP A 24 1.55 -2.94 -16.27
N ARG A 25 0.23 -2.84 -16.23
CA ARG A 25 -0.67 -3.79 -16.87
C ARG A 25 -0.45 -3.91 -18.38
N ALA A 26 0.00 -2.86 -19.04
CA ALA A 26 0.28 -2.88 -20.49
C ALA A 26 1.51 -3.73 -20.80
N CYS A 27 2.41 -3.90 -19.84
CA CYS A 27 3.59 -4.77 -19.93
C CYS A 27 3.38 -6.15 -19.28
N GLY A 28 2.15 -6.46 -18.84
CA GLY A 28 1.83 -7.75 -18.20
C GLY A 28 2.24 -7.83 -16.72
N VAL A 29 2.66 -6.74 -16.12
CA VAL A 29 2.99 -6.65 -14.68
C VAL A 29 1.76 -6.17 -13.93
N ILE A 30 1.07 -7.08 -13.27
CA ILE A 30 -0.20 -6.80 -12.60
C ILE A 30 0.04 -6.30 -11.16
N GLU A 31 -0.82 -5.39 -10.70
CA GLU A 31 -0.81 -4.91 -9.31
C GLU A 31 -0.85 -6.06 -8.29
N ASN A 32 -0.20 -5.91 -7.15
CA ASN A 32 -0.13 -6.92 -6.09
C ASN A 32 0.45 -8.28 -6.51
N SER A 33 1.07 -8.37 -7.69
CA SER A 33 1.70 -9.60 -8.17
C SER A 33 3.17 -9.71 -7.73
N ARG A 34 3.71 -10.93 -7.76
CA ARG A 34 5.14 -11.17 -7.50
C ARG A 34 6.04 -10.39 -8.47
N GLY A 35 5.59 -10.21 -9.72
CA GLY A 35 6.29 -9.42 -10.75
C GLY A 35 6.35 -7.95 -10.38
N ALA A 36 5.24 -7.35 -9.91
CA ALA A 36 5.21 -5.95 -9.47
C ALA A 36 6.11 -5.70 -8.25
N ILE A 37 6.15 -6.66 -7.33
CA ILE A 37 7.03 -6.60 -6.16
C ILE A 37 8.51 -6.67 -6.56
N ARG A 38 8.89 -7.61 -7.44
CA ARG A 38 10.28 -7.68 -7.94
C ARG A 38 10.67 -6.41 -8.67
N ALA A 39 9.81 -5.88 -9.53
CA ALA A 39 10.08 -4.64 -10.25
C ALA A 39 10.30 -3.44 -9.31
N ALA A 40 9.54 -3.35 -8.22
CA ALA A 40 9.74 -2.31 -7.21
C ALA A 40 11.09 -2.45 -6.49
N ILE A 41 11.46 -3.67 -6.08
CA ILE A 41 12.76 -3.96 -5.45
C ILE A 41 13.92 -3.58 -6.39
N GLU A 42 13.85 -4.02 -7.66
CA GLU A 42 14.88 -3.75 -8.66
C GLU A 42 15.05 -2.26 -8.96
N ALA A 43 13.95 -1.50 -8.89
CA ALA A 43 13.95 -0.06 -9.08
C ALA A 43 14.32 0.75 -7.81
N GLY A 44 14.52 0.08 -6.66
CA GLY A 44 14.88 0.73 -5.40
C GLY A 44 13.75 1.45 -4.70
N TYR A 45 12.49 1.11 -4.98
CA TYR A 45 11.30 1.69 -4.34
C TYR A 45 10.90 0.95 -3.07
N GLY A 46 10.24 1.67 -2.16
CA GLY A 46 9.37 1.04 -1.17
C GLY A 46 8.17 0.39 -1.85
N ILE A 47 7.49 -0.50 -1.16
CA ILE A 47 6.40 -1.30 -1.70
C ILE A 47 5.19 -1.13 -0.81
N GLU A 48 4.05 -0.86 -1.40
CA GLU A 48 2.74 -0.96 -0.74
C GLU A 48 1.99 -2.14 -1.35
N ILE A 49 1.25 -2.88 -0.51
CA ILE A 49 0.39 -4.00 -0.90
C ILE A 49 -0.90 -4.03 -0.11
N ASP A 50 -1.94 -4.63 -0.71
CA ASP A 50 -3.27 -4.81 -0.11
C ASP A 50 -3.50 -6.25 0.34
N ILE A 51 -4.12 -6.44 1.50
CA ILE A 51 -4.40 -7.78 2.05
C ILE A 51 -5.90 -8.01 2.24
N GLN A 52 -6.38 -9.12 1.64
CA GLN A 52 -7.73 -9.67 1.82
C GLN A 52 -7.66 -11.06 2.46
N PRO A 53 -8.68 -11.48 3.24
CA PRO A 53 -8.71 -12.82 3.80
C PRO A 53 -9.21 -13.85 2.77
N ALA A 54 -8.61 -15.04 2.78
CA ALA A 54 -9.24 -16.22 2.22
C ALA A 54 -10.30 -16.80 3.18
N ALA A 55 -11.12 -17.75 2.72
CA ALA A 55 -12.14 -18.42 3.55
C ALA A 55 -11.58 -19.11 4.80
N CYS A 56 -10.32 -19.53 4.77
CA CYS A 56 -9.61 -20.14 5.90
C CYS A 56 -8.91 -19.10 6.81
N GLY A 57 -9.05 -17.80 6.56
CA GLY A 57 -8.38 -16.74 7.29
C GLY A 57 -6.94 -16.43 6.81
N GLU A 58 -6.43 -17.14 5.80
CA GLU A 58 -5.09 -16.84 5.24
C GLU A 58 -5.06 -15.46 4.57
N ALA A 59 -3.95 -14.75 4.75
CA ALA A 59 -3.71 -13.41 4.23
C ALA A 59 -3.30 -13.47 2.75
N MET A 60 -4.20 -13.06 1.85
CA MET A 60 -3.97 -13.02 0.40
C MET A 60 -3.64 -11.61 -0.05
N VAL A 61 -2.66 -11.48 -0.94
CA VAL A 61 -2.25 -10.16 -1.48
C VAL A 61 -3.13 -9.83 -2.69
N PHE A 62 -4.17 -9.04 -2.45
CA PHE A 62 -5.18 -8.68 -3.44
C PHE A 62 -5.96 -7.44 -2.99
N HIS A 63 -6.32 -6.55 -3.92
CA HIS A 63 -6.96 -5.27 -3.56
C HIS A 63 -8.47 -5.40 -3.36
N ASP A 64 -9.17 -5.98 -4.35
CA ASP A 64 -10.64 -5.93 -4.43
C ASP A 64 -11.27 -6.99 -3.52
N ASP A 65 -12.51 -6.74 -3.10
CA ASP A 65 -13.33 -7.73 -2.38
C ASP A 65 -13.68 -8.93 -3.27
N THR A 66 -13.70 -8.73 -4.60
CA THR A 66 -14.09 -9.72 -5.58
C THR A 66 -13.02 -9.95 -6.65
N LEU A 67 -13.07 -11.11 -7.30
CA LEU A 67 -12.10 -11.57 -8.30
C LEU A 67 -12.25 -10.90 -9.68
N ASP A 68 -13.38 -10.25 -9.93
CA ASP A 68 -13.92 -9.89 -11.24
C ASP A 68 -13.00 -8.98 -12.09
N ARG A 69 -12.28 -8.05 -11.47
CA ARG A 69 -11.49 -7.05 -12.21
C ARG A 69 -10.15 -7.59 -12.71
N LEU A 70 -9.51 -8.44 -11.94
CA LEU A 70 -8.12 -8.87 -12.18
C LEU A 70 -7.99 -10.34 -12.58
N THR A 71 -9.07 -11.10 -12.62
CA THR A 71 -9.06 -12.52 -13.00
C THR A 71 -10.17 -12.85 -13.99
N ALA A 72 -10.18 -14.09 -14.50
CA ALA A 72 -11.27 -14.61 -15.32
C ALA A 72 -12.42 -15.19 -14.45
N GLU A 73 -12.23 -15.27 -13.14
CA GLU A 73 -13.23 -15.75 -12.20
C GLU A 73 -13.99 -14.59 -11.56
N THR A 74 -15.11 -14.91 -10.90
CA THR A 74 -16.03 -13.96 -10.25
C THR A 74 -16.31 -14.37 -8.81
N GLY A 75 -16.86 -13.44 -8.02
CA GLY A 75 -17.28 -13.65 -6.65
C GLY A 75 -16.23 -13.24 -5.61
N ALA A 76 -16.60 -13.37 -4.34
CA ALA A 76 -15.82 -12.83 -3.25
C ALA A 76 -14.52 -13.61 -2.99
N VAL A 77 -13.43 -12.90 -2.78
CA VAL A 77 -12.13 -13.48 -2.39
C VAL A 77 -12.25 -14.29 -1.11
N ARG A 78 -12.94 -13.76 -0.11
CA ARG A 78 -13.14 -14.39 1.22
C ARG A 78 -13.97 -15.67 1.20
N GLU A 79 -14.61 -16.02 0.08
CA GLU A 79 -15.36 -17.26 -0.07
C GLU A 79 -14.53 -18.41 -0.65
N ARG A 80 -13.31 -18.14 -1.07
CA ARG A 80 -12.38 -19.11 -1.67
C ARG A 80 -11.30 -19.51 -0.68
N SER A 81 -10.87 -20.78 -0.73
CA SER A 81 -9.68 -21.20 0.04
C SER A 81 -8.41 -20.56 -0.51
N ALA A 82 -7.40 -20.37 0.34
CA ALA A 82 -6.09 -19.85 -0.09
C ALA A 82 -5.46 -20.70 -1.21
N GLU A 83 -5.61 -22.02 -1.14
CA GLU A 83 -5.15 -22.94 -2.19
C GLU A 83 -5.85 -22.68 -3.53
N ALA A 84 -7.16 -22.44 -3.52
CA ALA A 84 -7.92 -22.12 -4.72
C ALA A 84 -7.48 -20.76 -5.30
N LEU A 85 -7.38 -19.73 -4.44
CA LEU A 85 -6.91 -18.39 -4.84
C LEU A 85 -5.50 -18.42 -5.45
N GLY A 86 -4.58 -19.18 -4.84
CA GLY A 86 -3.21 -19.34 -5.32
C GLY A 86 -3.10 -20.05 -6.69
N ARG A 87 -4.18 -20.63 -7.23
CA ARG A 87 -4.26 -21.21 -8.58
C ARG A 87 -4.93 -20.29 -9.60
N ILE A 88 -5.60 -19.22 -9.15
CA ILE A 88 -6.30 -18.30 -10.04
C ILE A 88 -5.28 -17.38 -10.70
N ALA A 89 -5.23 -17.44 -12.03
CA ALA A 89 -4.34 -16.62 -12.83
C ALA A 89 -4.84 -15.15 -12.85
N LEU A 90 -3.92 -14.22 -12.66
CA LEU A 90 -4.15 -12.80 -12.88
C LEU A 90 -4.22 -12.53 -14.39
N THR A 91 -5.23 -11.79 -14.82
CA THR A 91 -5.46 -11.50 -16.24
C THR A 91 -4.29 -10.72 -16.85
N ALA A 92 -3.79 -11.17 -17.99
CA ALA A 92 -2.67 -10.59 -18.72
C ALA A 92 -1.31 -10.63 -18.00
N SER A 93 -1.15 -11.45 -16.96
CA SER A 93 0.09 -11.56 -16.16
C SER A 93 1.13 -12.54 -16.74
N GLY A 94 0.80 -13.25 -17.83
CA GLY A 94 1.65 -14.34 -18.30
C GLY A 94 1.61 -15.61 -17.42
N GLY A 95 0.59 -15.74 -16.56
CA GLY A 95 0.36 -16.92 -15.71
C GLY A 95 0.67 -16.71 -14.22
N GLU A 96 0.98 -15.50 -13.78
CA GLU A 96 1.06 -15.20 -12.34
C GLU A 96 -0.30 -15.36 -11.66
N THR A 97 -0.27 -15.78 -10.40
CA THR A 97 -1.46 -16.07 -9.59
C THR A 97 -1.50 -15.16 -8.37
N ILE A 98 -2.62 -15.17 -7.65
CA ILE A 98 -2.80 -14.41 -6.40
C ILE A 98 -1.84 -14.95 -5.34
N PRO A 99 -0.90 -14.14 -4.80
CA PRO A 99 0.04 -14.61 -3.79
C PRO A 99 -0.54 -14.52 -2.37
N THR A 100 0.04 -15.29 -1.46
CA THR A 100 -0.15 -15.08 -0.01
C THR A 100 0.81 -14.01 0.52
N LEU A 101 0.48 -13.41 1.67
CA LEU A 101 1.40 -12.50 2.36
C LEU A 101 2.73 -13.20 2.72
N GLY A 102 2.68 -14.45 3.17
CA GLY A 102 3.89 -15.23 3.48
C GLY A 102 4.84 -15.35 2.30
N GLU A 103 4.32 -15.60 1.08
CA GLU A 103 5.13 -15.63 -0.14
C GLU A 103 5.74 -14.27 -0.48
N ILE A 104 5.00 -13.17 -0.26
CA ILE A 104 5.53 -11.81 -0.51
C ILE A 104 6.56 -11.42 0.54
N LEU A 105 6.37 -11.76 1.81
CA LEU A 105 7.38 -11.54 2.86
C LEU A 105 8.69 -12.26 2.53
N ALA A 106 8.62 -13.52 2.10
CA ALA A 106 9.79 -14.29 1.66
C ALA A 106 10.42 -13.70 0.38
N LEU A 107 9.60 -13.18 -0.54
CA LEU A 107 10.08 -12.54 -1.76
C LEU A 107 10.79 -11.21 -1.47
N VAL A 108 10.23 -10.38 -0.59
CA VAL A 108 10.83 -9.08 -0.23
C VAL A 108 12.10 -9.27 0.60
N ASP A 109 12.09 -10.18 1.56
CA ASP A 109 13.25 -10.59 2.38
C ASP A 109 14.06 -9.38 2.90
N GLY A 110 13.37 -8.37 3.41
CA GLY A 110 13.97 -7.16 3.96
C GLY A 110 14.64 -6.20 2.97
N ARG A 111 14.62 -6.50 1.65
CA ARG A 111 15.32 -5.72 0.63
C ARG A 111 14.67 -4.37 0.30
N ALA A 112 13.42 -4.18 0.67
CA ALA A 112 12.68 -2.94 0.50
C ALA A 112 11.72 -2.73 1.68
N PRO A 113 11.39 -1.49 2.07
CA PRO A 113 10.33 -1.24 3.05
C PRO A 113 8.97 -1.69 2.49
N LEU A 114 8.23 -2.47 3.30
CA LEU A 114 6.94 -3.04 2.93
C LEU A 114 5.82 -2.42 3.77
N LEU A 115 4.95 -1.66 3.12
CA LEU A 115 3.76 -1.04 3.70
C LEU A 115 2.54 -1.89 3.37
N ILE A 116 1.85 -2.41 4.38
CA ILE A 116 0.75 -3.38 4.22
C ILE A 116 -0.57 -2.72 4.57
N GLU A 117 -1.49 -2.62 3.61
CA GLU A 117 -2.88 -2.24 3.88
C GLU A 117 -3.71 -3.47 4.25
N ILE A 118 -4.32 -3.44 5.44
CA ILE A 118 -5.35 -4.39 5.84
C ILE A 118 -6.70 -3.86 5.36
N LYS A 119 -7.32 -4.56 4.40
CA LYS A 119 -8.61 -4.15 3.84
C LYS A 119 -9.74 -4.30 4.85
N ASP A 120 -10.71 -3.38 4.80
CA ASP A 120 -11.88 -3.42 5.67
C ASP A 120 -12.76 -4.64 5.38
N GLN A 121 -13.10 -5.40 6.40
CA GLN A 121 -13.98 -6.57 6.30
C GLN A 121 -15.41 -6.29 6.75
N ASP A 122 -15.63 -5.23 7.51
CA ASP A 122 -16.93 -4.78 7.98
C ASP A 122 -17.77 -4.15 6.84
N GLY A 123 -17.14 -3.43 5.95
CA GLY A 123 -17.78 -2.72 4.83
C GLY A 123 -18.36 -1.36 5.21
N ALA A 124 -18.28 -0.97 6.49
CA ALA A 124 -18.70 0.33 7.02
C ALA A 124 -17.67 0.92 8.01
N LEU A 125 -16.44 0.42 7.99
CA LEU A 125 -15.33 0.79 8.88
C LEU A 125 -15.69 0.63 10.37
N GLY A 126 -16.48 -0.40 10.66
CA GLY A 126 -16.93 -0.79 12.00
C GLY A 126 -16.08 -1.91 12.61
N PRO A 127 -16.55 -2.54 13.70
CA PRO A 127 -15.77 -3.49 14.48
C PRO A 127 -15.73 -4.94 13.95
N ASP A 128 -16.53 -5.28 12.94
CA ASP A 128 -16.60 -6.66 12.42
C ASP A 128 -15.49 -6.91 11.38
N VAL A 129 -14.27 -7.08 11.88
CA VAL A 129 -13.05 -7.18 11.05
C VAL A 129 -12.51 -8.60 10.88
N GLY A 130 -13.12 -9.60 11.54
CA GLY A 130 -12.66 -10.98 11.48
C GLY A 130 -11.21 -11.16 11.98
N PRO A 131 -10.58 -12.33 11.70
CA PRO A 131 -9.27 -12.70 12.24
C PRO A 131 -8.09 -12.27 11.37
N LEU A 132 -8.28 -11.49 10.30
CA LEU A 132 -7.22 -11.16 9.35
C LEU A 132 -6.04 -10.43 10.01
N GLY A 133 -6.33 -9.52 10.96
CA GLY A 133 -5.30 -8.79 11.71
C GLY A 133 -4.42 -9.73 12.54
N ASP A 134 -5.01 -10.74 13.17
CA ASP A 134 -4.27 -11.75 13.96
C ASP A 134 -3.35 -12.57 13.05
N ARG A 135 -3.86 -13.01 11.88
CA ARG A 135 -3.06 -13.76 10.92
C ARG A 135 -1.87 -12.95 10.40
N ILE A 136 -2.06 -11.68 10.12
CA ILE A 136 -0.99 -10.77 9.71
C ILE A 136 0.03 -10.60 10.84
N ALA A 137 -0.43 -10.41 12.08
CA ALA A 137 0.46 -10.31 13.23
C ALA A 137 1.36 -11.55 13.38
N GLU A 138 0.80 -12.77 13.27
CA GLU A 138 1.55 -14.02 13.30
C GLU A 138 2.67 -14.05 12.26
N LEU A 139 2.37 -13.67 11.01
CA LEU A 139 3.35 -13.67 9.92
C LEU A 139 4.44 -12.63 10.11
N LEU A 140 4.13 -11.49 10.75
CA LEU A 140 5.08 -10.38 10.93
C LEU A 140 5.99 -10.54 12.15
N VAL A 141 5.66 -11.39 13.11
CA VAL A 141 6.51 -11.62 14.31
C VAL A 141 7.92 -12.06 13.94
N GLU A 142 8.04 -12.92 12.93
CA GLU A 142 9.31 -13.48 12.47
C GLU A 142 9.96 -12.66 11.33
N TYR A 143 9.28 -11.66 10.81
CA TYR A 143 9.81 -10.86 9.70
C TYR A 143 10.80 -9.80 10.19
N ALA A 144 12.04 -9.86 9.70
CA ALA A 144 13.12 -8.97 10.13
C ALA A 144 13.29 -7.71 9.28
N GLY A 145 12.59 -7.60 8.14
CA GLY A 145 12.67 -6.44 7.24
C GLY A 145 11.89 -5.22 7.75
N PRO A 146 12.14 -4.04 7.18
CA PRO A 146 11.35 -2.85 7.48
C PRO A 146 9.91 -3.07 6.98
N VAL A 147 8.97 -3.14 7.92
CA VAL A 147 7.55 -3.35 7.64
C VAL A 147 6.70 -2.42 8.51
N ALA A 148 5.58 -1.96 7.96
CA ALA A 148 4.55 -1.21 8.66
C ALA A 148 3.18 -1.63 8.16
N VAL A 149 2.16 -1.52 9.00
CA VAL A 149 0.77 -1.86 8.64
C VAL A 149 -0.12 -0.63 8.71
N MET A 150 -1.14 -0.60 7.86
CA MET A 150 -2.12 0.48 7.85
C MET A 150 -3.50 -0.04 7.44
N SER A 151 -4.55 0.70 7.77
CA SER A 151 -5.93 0.42 7.34
C SER A 151 -6.77 1.69 7.36
N PHE A 152 -7.80 1.73 6.51
CA PHE A 152 -8.91 2.69 6.65
C PHE A 152 -9.76 2.41 7.88
N ASN A 153 -9.83 1.12 8.29
CA ASN A 153 -10.57 0.73 9.47
C ASN A 153 -9.65 0.59 10.69
N PRO A 154 -9.73 1.50 11.67
CA PRO A 154 -8.95 1.38 12.90
C PRO A 154 -9.14 0.06 13.65
N ALA A 155 -10.34 -0.55 13.58
CA ALA A 155 -10.60 -1.81 14.24
C ALA A 155 -9.78 -2.97 13.66
N ALA A 156 -9.44 -2.93 12.36
CA ALA A 156 -8.58 -3.93 11.72
C ALA A 156 -7.14 -3.94 12.25
N LEU A 157 -6.72 -2.86 12.91
CA LEU A 157 -5.39 -2.73 13.52
C LEU A 157 -5.38 -3.07 15.02
N ALA A 158 -6.54 -3.27 15.63
CA ALA A 158 -6.65 -3.40 17.09
C ALA A 158 -5.91 -4.65 17.61
N SER A 159 -6.00 -5.78 16.92
CA SER A 159 -5.30 -7.01 17.30
C SER A 159 -3.78 -6.88 17.28
N LEU A 160 -3.24 -6.06 16.36
CA LEU A 160 -1.79 -5.84 16.28
C LEU A 160 -1.23 -5.05 17.46
N VAL A 161 -2.07 -4.35 18.24
CA VAL A 161 -1.63 -3.62 19.44
C VAL A 161 -0.97 -4.55 20.44
N GLU A 162 -1.53 -5.75 20.62
CA GLU A 162 -1.06 -6.75 21.59
C GLU A 162 -0.22 -7.84 20.93
N ALA A 163 -0.65 -8.33 19.76
CA ALA A 163 -0.02 -9.46 19.08
C ALA A 163 1.31 -9.07 18.39
N ALA A 164 1.43 -7.85 17.87
CA ALA A 164 2.62 -7.38 17.17
C ALA A 164 3.00 -5.95 17.60
N PRO A 165 3.30 -5.69 18.88
CA PRO A 165 3.51 -4.33 19.42
C PRO A 165 4.71 -3.61 18.79
N ARG A 166 5.65 -4.34 18.21
CA ARG A 166 6.83 -3.79 17.54
C ARG A 166 6.61 -3.37 16.09
N ILE A 167 5.46 -3.69 15.52
CA ILE A 167 5.13 -3.32 14.15
C ILE A 167 4.50 -1.91 14.14
N PRO A 168 5.08 -0.94 13.42
CA PRO A 168 4.49 0.39 13.25
C PRO A 168 3.11 0.30 12.63
N ARG A 169 2.14 1.00 13.24
CA ARG A 169 0.75 1.06 12.79
C ARG A 169 0.40 2.46 12.34
N GLY A 170 -0.34 2.58 11.25
CA GLY A 170 -0.82 3.85 10.73
C GLY A 170 -2.27 3.77 10.27
N LEU A 171 -2.90 4.94 10.13
CA LEU A 171 -4.24 5.04 9.55
C LEU A 171 -4.15 5.51 8.11
N ILE A 172 -4.93 4.85 7.23
CA ILE A 172 -5.21 5.40 5.91
C ILE A 172 -6.40 6.35 6.06
N THR A 173 -6.28 7.54 5.53
CA THR A 173 -7.23 8.61 5.80
C THR A 173 -7.50 9.48 4.58
N CYS A 174 -8.67 10.12 4.58
CA CYS A 174 -9.10 11.06 3.54
C CYS A 174 -10.13 12.02 4.14
N ASP A 175 -10.85 12.77 3.30
CA ASP A 175 -11.96 13.65 3.68
C ASP A 175 -13.23 12.90 4.16
N PHE A 176 -13.34 11.60 3.91
CA PHE A 176 -14.46 10.73 4.25
C PHE A 176 -15.84 11.31 3.88
N THR A 177 -15.97 11.85 2.66
CA THR A 177 -17.24 12.41 2.18
C THR A 177 -18.32 11.35 2.08
N ALA A 178 -19.60 11.75 2.18
CA ALA A 178 -20.75 10.86 2.02
C ALA A 178 -20.83 10.24 0.62
N GLU A 179 -20.31 10.93 -0.39
CA GLU A 179 -20.30 10.48 -1.79
C GLU A 179 -19.37 9.25 -1.95
N HIS A 180 -18.17 9.30 -1.38
CA HIS A 180 -17.19 8.22 -1.51
C HIS A 180 -17.39 7.10 -0.47
N TRP A 181 -18.01 7.43 0.67
CA TRP A 181 -18.23 6.51 1.79
C TRP A 181 -19.70 6.40 2.18
N PRO A 182 -20.60 6.02 1.24
CA PRO A 182 -22.06 6.05 1.48
C PRO A 182 -22.52 5.04 2.55
N ARG A 183 -21.80 3.95 2.74
CA ARG A 183 -22.13 2.91 3.75
C ARG A 183 -21.64 3.26 5.15
N VAL A 184 -20.67 4.17 5.28
CA VAL A 184 -20.12 4.55 6.59
C VAL A 184 -21.04 5.57 7.26
N PRO A 185 -21.50 5.36 8.51
CA PRO A 185 -22.34 6.32 9.23
C PRO A 185 -21.70 7.70 9.35
N ALA A 186 -22.52 8.77 9.31
CA ALA A 186 -22.03 10.15 9.30
C ALA A 186 -21.13 10.48 10.51
N GLU A 187 -21.51 10.00 11.70
CA GLU A 187 -20.72 10.17 12.92
C GLU A 187 -19.35 9.48 12.81
N ARG A 188 -19.33 8.26 12.25
CA ARG A 188 -18.09 7.51 12.03
C ARG A 188 -17.19 8.24 11.02
N ARG A 189 -17.73 8.70 9.89
CA ARG A 189 -16.97 9.52 8.93
C ARG A 189 -16.35 10.75 9.56
N ALA A 190 -17.13 11.48 10.39
CA ALA A 190 -16.63 12.65 11.10
C ALA A 190 -15.51 12.32 12.10
N ALA A 191 -15.60 11.18 12.79
CA ALA A 191 -14.56 10.71 13.70
C ALA A 191 -13.26 10.35 12.95
N LEU A 192 -13.39 9.64 11.81
CA LEU A 192 -12.27 9.25 10.96
C LEU A 192 -11.58 10.47 10.33
N ALA A 193 -12.34 11.41 9.77
CA ALA A 193 -11.80 12.66 9.22
C ALA A 193 -11.10 13.53 10.28
N ALA A 194 -11.57 13.47 11.52
CA ALA A 194 -10.93 14.16 12.66
C ALA A 194 -9.77 13.37 13.28
N LEU A 195 -9.39 12.23 12.71
CA LEU A 195 -8.29 11.35 13.16
C LEU A 195 -8.40 10.94 14.64
N ARG A 196 -9.62 10.74 15.16
CA ARG A 196 -9.85 10.45 16.60
C ARG A 196 -9.28 9.13 17.06
N ASP A 197 -9.07 8.19 16.14
CA ASP A 197 -8.53 6.85 16.43
C ASP A 197 -6.98 6.81 16.52
N LEU A 198 -6.26 7.91 16.19
CA LEU A 198 -4.79 7.93 16.22
C LEU A 198 -4.22 7.60 17.60
N GLU A 199 -4.69 8.33 18.64
CA GLU A 199 -4.20 8.14 20.02
C GLU A 199 -4.62 6.78 20.61
N PRO A 200 -5.91 6.36 20.51
CA PRO A 200 -6.33 5.04 21.01
C PRO A 200 -5.54 3.87 20.41
N LEU A 201 -5.18 3.92 19.14
CA LEU A 201 -4.36 2.90 18.49
C LEU A 201 -2.86 3.05 18.72
N GLY A 202 -2.42 4.17 19.30
CA GLY A 202 -1.01 4.52 19.36
C GLY A 202 -0.38 4.58 17.97
N ALA A 203 -1.12 5.02 16.94
CA ALA A 203 -0.66 5.04 15.56
C ALA A 203 0.57 5.96 15.38
N ALA A 204 1.59 5.48 14.68
CA ALA A 204 2.84 6.21 14.46
C ALA A 204 2.78 7.18 13.26
N PHE A 205 1.93 6.88 12.29
CA PHE A 205 1.83 7.63 11.04
C PHE A 205 0.39 7.65 10.51
N ILE A 206 0.17 8.52 9.54
CA ILE A 206 -0.99 8.49 8.66
C ILE A 206 -0.54 8.35 7.22
N SER A 207 -1.36 7.70 6.39
CA SER A 207 -1.26 7.72 4.93
C SER A 207 -2.51 8.42 4.40
N HIS A 208 -2.37 9.70 4.01
CA HIS A 208 -3.52 10.56 3.73
C HIS A 208 -3.69 10.84 2.24
N GLN A 209 -4.95 11.00 1.80
CA GLN A 209 -5.25 11.41 0.43
C GLN A 209 -4.54 12.73 0.09
N TRP A 210 -3.66 12.72 -0.90
CA TRP A 210 -2.77 13.86 -1.18
C TRP A 210 -3.49 15.20 -1.46
N ARG A 211 -4.73 15.15 -1.96
CA ARG A 211 -5.52 16.36 -2.27
C ARG A 211 -6.02 17.10 -1.03
N ASP A 212 -6.04 16.44 0.13
CA ASP A 212 -6.53 16.99 1.39
C ASP A 212 -5.44 17.12 2.48
N LEU A 213 -4.16 17.06 2.11
CA LEU A 213 -3.02 17.16 3.04
C LEU A 213 -2.99 18.45 3.87
N SER A 214 -3.65 19.51 3.42
CA SER A 214 -3.75 20.78 4.14
C SER A 214 -4.87 20.81 5.17
N SER A 215 -5.62 19.72 5.37
CA SER A 215 -6.68 19.68 6.38
C SER A 215 -6.13 19.91 7.80
N PRO A 216 -6.88 20.59 8.69
CA PRO A 216 -6.41 20.88 10.04
C PRO A 216 -6.00 19.64 10.83
N ALA A 217 -6.69 18.51 10.64
CA ALA A 217 -6.40 17.27 11.33
C ALA A 217 -5.02 16.70 10.92
N VAL A 218 -4.70 16.71 9.62
CA VAL A 218 -3.40 16.28 9.10
C VAL A 218 -2.27 17.18 9.61
N LEU A 219 -2.45 18.50 9.55
CA LEU A 219 -1.45 19.45 10.04
C LEU A 219 -1.21 19.29 11.54
N ALA A 220 -2.26 19.03 12.32
CA ALA A 220 -2.14 18.76 13.76
C ALA A 220 -1.39 17.44 14.02
N ALA A 221 -1.67 16.36 13.27
CA ALA A 221 -0.96 15.10 13.39
C ALA A 221 0.54 15.27 13.09
N LYS A 222 0.88 16.01 12.02
CA LYS A 222 2.26 16.33 11.67
C LYS A 222 2.96 17.17 12.76
N ALA A 223 2.28 18.19 13.27
CA ALA A 223 2.81 19.02 14.35
C ALA A 223 3.04 18.21 15.65
N ALA A 224 2.27 17.14 15.87
CA ALA A 224 2.45 16.21 16.97
C ALA A 224 3.59 15.17 16.71
N GLY A 225 4.35 15.33 15.63
CA GLY A 225 5.50 14.48 15.29
C GLY A 225 5.16 13.14 14.64
N ARG A 226 3.95 12.98 14.09
CA ARG A 226 3.60 11.78 13.32
C ARG A 226 4.08 11.92 11.88
N ALA A 227 4.60 10.84 11.31
CA ALA A 227 4.93 10.82 9.89
C ALA A 227 3.64 10.90 9.05
N VAL A 228 3.71 11.64 7.96
CA VAL A 228 2.61 11.83 7.01
C VAL A 228 3.02 11.27 5.65
N LEU A 229 2.57 10.06 5.34
CA LEU A 229 2.59 9.50 3.99
C LEU A 229 1.36 9.99 3.22
N CYS A 230 1.37 9.89 1.90
CA CYS A 230 0.18 10.22 1.12
C CYS A 230 -0.01 9.30 -0.09
N TRP A 231 -1.27 9.20 -0.57
CA TRP A 231 -1.72 8.35 -1.67
C TRP A 231 -2.79 9.03 -2.52
N THR A 232 -3.08 8.62 -3.72
CA THR A 232 -2.18 7.96 -4.65
C THR A 232 -1.73 9.01 -5.65
N VAL A 233 -0.44 9.23 -5.71
CA VAL A 233 0.17 10.23 -6.58
C VAL A 233 0.39 9.61 -7.97
N ARG A 234 -0.05 10.28 -9.03
CA ARG A 234 -0.06 9.74 -10.40
C ARG A 234 0.75 10.53 -11.42
N SER A 235 1.48 11.52 -10.97
CA SER A 235 2.35 12.30 -11.85
C SER A 235 3.44 13.03 -11.09
N PRO A 236 4.58 13.40 -11.74
CA PRO A 236 5.62 14.23 -11.13
C PRO A 236 5.10 15.60 -10.65
N ARG A 237 4.04 16.13 -11.27
CA ARG A 237 3.41 17.38 -10.81
C ARG A 237 2.68 17.18 -9.49
N GLU A 238 1.88 16.13 -9.37
CA GLU A 238 1.17 15.80 -8.13
C GLU A 238 2.18 15.52 -7.00
N GLU A 239 3.26 14.79 -7.31
CA GLU A 239 4.34 14.50 -6.36
C GLU A 239 4.96 15.78 -5.77
N ARG A 240 5.33 16.74 -6.59
CA ARG A 240 5.87 18.02 -6.10
C ARG A 240 4.91 18.76 -5.18
N ILE A 241 3.60 18.71 -5.48
CA ILE A 241 2.57 19.33 -4.63
C ILE A 241 2.45 18.57 -3.31
N ALA A 242 2.36 17.25 -3.34
CA ALA A 242 2.20 16.41 -2.17
C ALA A 242 3.40 16.53 -1.21
N ARG A 243 4.63 16.52 -1.74
CA ARG A 243 5.86 16.61 -0.94
C ARG A 243 6.06 17.96 -0.22
N ALA A 244 5.25 18.98 -0.53
CA ALA A 244 5.26 20.21 0.28
C ALA A 244 4.73 19.97 1.72
N LEU A 245 3.94 18.93 1.93
CA LEU A 245 3.32 18.61 3.23
C LEU A 245 3.58 17.17 3.68
N ALA A 246 3.59 16.20 2.76
CA ALA A 246 3.85 14.80 3.07
C ALA A 246 5.35 14.52 3.21
N ASP A 247 5.70 13.58 4.09
CA ASP A 247 7.07 13.13 4.31
C ASP A 247 7.50 12.10 3.26
N ASN A 248 6.55 11.33 2.68
CA ASN A 248 6.77 10.49 1.51
C ASN A 248 5.45 10.23 0.75
N VAL A 249 5.57 9.66 -0.45
CA VAL A 249 4.44 9.44 -1.37
C VAL A 249 4.30 7.97 -1.74
N THR A 250 3.04 7.52 -1.83
CA THR A 250 2.66 6.27 -2.51
C THR A 250 2.20 6.64 -3.92
N PHE A 251 2.87 6.08 -4.95
CA PHE A 251 2.72 6.50 -6.34
C PHE A 251 2.38 5.34 -7.28
N GLU A 252 1.77 5.65 -8.42
CA GLU A 252 1.53 4.71 -9.53
C GLU A 252 1.49 5.43 -10.90
N GLY A 253 1.70 4.67 -11.99
CA GLY A 253 1.51 5.16 -13.37
C GLY A 253 2.62 6.06 -13.92
N TYR A 254 3.68 6.32 -13.16
CA TYR A 254 4.90 6.99 -13.59
C TYR A 254 6.09 6.45 -12.81
N LEU A 255 7.32 6.84 -13.16
CA LEU A 255 8.50 6.52 -12.37
C LEU A 255 8.85 7.74 -11.48
N ALA A 256 8.66 7.59 -10.18
CA ALA A 256 9.03 8.61 -9.22
C ALA A 256 10.56 8.72 -9.10
N GLU A 257 11.05 9.92 -8.81
CA GLU A 257 12.48 10.13 -8.59
C GLU A 257 12.89 9.58 -7.22
N VAL A 258 13.89 8.68 -7.19
CA VAL A 258 14.46 8.19 -5.93
C VAL A 258 15.53 9.19 -5.50
N PRO A 259 15.44 9.82 -4.30
CA PRO A 259 16.47 10.71 -3.79
C PRO A 259 17.83 10.00 -3.67
N GLU A 260 18.91 10.65 -4.06
CA GLU A 260 20.27 10.09 -3.98
C GLU A 260 20.68 9.69 -2.53
N ASP A 261 20.14 10.40 -1.54
CA ASP A 261 20.43 10.18 -0.12
C ASP A 261 19.37 9.30 0.58
N ALA A 262 18.55 8.56 -0.17
CA ALA A 262 17.50 7.73 0.43
C ALA A 262 18.11 6.67 1.36
N PRO A 263 17.75 6.63 2.67
CA PRO A 263 18.26 5.63 3.59
C PRO A 263 17.85 4.22 3.16
N GLY A 264 18.81 3.30 3.08
CA GLY A 264 18.59 1.90 2.69
C GLY A 264 19.11 1.53 1.30
N GLN A 265 19.66 2.45 0.53
CA GLN A 265 20.37 2.10 -0.71
C GLN A 265 21.75 1.51 -0.37
N SER A 266 21.89 0.20 -0.40
CA SER A 266 23.17 -0.42 -0.72
C SER A 266 23.54 0.04 -2.13
N ALA A 267 24.82 0.42 -2.36
CA ALA A 267 25.29 0.86 -3.67
C ALA A 267 24.78 -0.07 -4.78
N PRO A 268 24.30 0.45 -5.92
CA PRO A 268 23.77 -0.38 -6.98
C PRO A 268 24.80 -1.44 -7.36
N SER A 269 24.42 -2.71 -7.32
CA SER A 269 25.22 -3.77 -7.93
C SER A 269 25.48 -3.37 -9.37
N PRO A 270 26.71 -3.55 -9.91
CA PRO A 270 27.03 -3.20 -11.28
C PRO A 270 26.00 -3.87 -12.20
N ALA A 271 25.45 -3.08 -13.12
CA ALA A 271 24.40 -3.49 -14.04
C ALA A 271 24.73 -4.85 -14.67
N PRO A 272 23.83 -5.83 -14.69
CA PRO A 272 24.05 -7.07 -15.42
C PRO A 272 24.18 -6.73 -16.92
N ASP A 273 25.18 -7.36 -17.55
CA ASP A 273 25.45 -7.37 -18.98
C ASP A 273 24.13 -7.52 -19.80
N PRO A 274 23.85 -6.68 -20.78
CA PRO A 274 22.60 -6.68 -21.53
C PRO A 274 22.48 -7.91 -22.41
N ARG A 275 22.08 -9.03 -21.85
CA ARG A 275 21.64 -10.20 -22.62
C ARG A 275 20.18 -10.02 -23.05
N PRO A 276 19.78 -10.48 -24.28
CA PRO A 276 18.45 -10.26 -24.82
C PRO A 276 17.41 -11.04 -24.00
N GLY A 277 16.54 -10.33 -23.27
CA GLY A 277 15.47 -10.89 -22.44
C GLY A 277 15.02 -10.01 -21.26
N GLY A 278 15.74 -8.93 -20.98
CA GLY A 278 15.36 -8.00 -19.91
C GLY A 278 14.17 -7.11 -20.32
N LEU A 279 13.17 -7.01 -19.45
CA LEU A 279 12.04 -6.09 -19.56
C LEU A 279 12.56 -4.64 -19.67
N GLY A 280 12.61 -4.14 -20.90
CA GLY A 280 13.13 -2.81 -21.18
C GLY A 280 12.09 -1.74 -20.87
N TRP A 281 12.14 -1.16 -19.68
CA TRP A 281 11.48 0.09 -19.36
C TRP A 281 12.11 1.22 -20.19
N ARG A 282 11.54 1.46 -21.40
CA ARG A 282 11.95 2.59 -22.22
C ARG A 282 11.16 3.81 -21.77
N ARG A 283 11.87 4.89 -21.37
CA ARG A 283 11.30 6.23 -21.24
C ARG A 283 10.57 6.56 -22.54
N ARG A 284 9.23 6.61 -22.52
CA ARG A 284 8.45 7.13 -23.65
C ARG A 284 8.54 8.65 -23.61
N PRO A 285 8.92 9.32 -24.71
CA PRO A 285 8.81 10.77 -24.79
C PRO A 285 7.32 11.17 -24.70
N HIS A 286 7.05 12.19 -23.89
CA HIS A 286 5.74 12.82 -23.79
C HIS A 286 5.21 13.17 -25.19
N ARG A 287 4.13 12.52 -25.63
CA ARG A 287 3.32 13.03 -26.75
C ARG A 287 2.54 14.22 -26.21
N GLN A 288 2.90 15.42 -26.68
CA GLN A 288 2.03 16.58 -26.56
C GLN A 288 0.71 16.30 -27.31
N PRO A 289 -0.46 16.65 -26.76
CA PRO A 289 -1.70 16.60 -27.51
C PRO A 289 -1.63 17.62 -28.64
N ALA A 290 -1.91 17.17 -29.86
CA ALA A 290 -2.04 18.03 -31.03
C ALA A 290 -3.20 19.01 -30.78
N GLY A 291 -2.89 20.31 -30.86
CA GLY A 291 -3.90 21.37 -30.81
C GLY A 291 -4.90 21.26 -31.95
N PRO A 292 -6.14 21.81 -31.77
CA PRO A 292 -7.17 21.74 -32.78
C PRO A 292 -6.77 22.52 -34.04
N ARG A 293 -6.80 21.82 -35.19
CA ARG A 293 -6.73 22.53 -36.51
C ARG A 293 -8.04 23.24 -36.72
N GLY A 294 -7.97 24.56 -36.81
CA GLY A 294 -9.08 25.36 -37.23
C GLY A 294 -9.46 25.09 -38.70
N HIS A 295 -10.76 25.02 -38.93
CA HIS A 295 -11.50 25.58 -40.07
C HIS A 295 -12.92 25.92 -39.59
#